data_4f7ea8a4e28c17a08013aa8469c2bc65
#
_entry.id   4f7ea8a4e28c17a08013aa8469c2bc65
#
_cell.length_a   1.000
_cell.length_b   1.000
_cell.length_c   1.000
_cell.angle_alpha   90.00
_cell.angle_beta   90.00
_cell.angle_gamma   90.00
#
_symmetry.space_group_name_H-M   'P 1'
#
loop_
_entity.id
_entity.type
_entity.pdbx_description
1 polymer ?
#
loop_
_entity_poly.entity_id
_entity_poly.type
_entity_poly.pdbx_seq_one_letter_code
_entity_poly.pdbx_strand_id
1 'polypeptide(L)'
;MPVRTPDPDPGDNGDEREPLSTPFSGAPSGSGPNTNPAWLSEVELAEARRRLPMLYVEALPVRTDGMGAVTQVGILLRATPLGEMTRTLVSGRVRYGETVRDALFRHVENDLGPMAFPLLPPQPAPFTVAEYFPLPGMSAFHDDRQHAVSLAYVVPVTGTCEPRQDALEVTWLSPEEAASEALSAEMEGGRGTLIRLGLASVGALR
;
A
#
# COMPACT_ATOMS: atom_id res chain seq x y z
N MET A 1 -79.92 3.11 -10.14
CA MET A 1 -78.65 2.88 -9.41
C MET A 1 -77.54 3.05 -10.43
N PRO A 2 -76.73 4.12 -10.36
CA PRO A 2 -75.64 4.31 -11.29
C PRO A 2 -74.42 3.52 -10.85
N VAL A 3 -73.74 2.92 -11.78
CA VAL A 3 -72.50 2.16 -11.66
C VAL A 3 -71.35 3.15 -11.44
N ARG A 4 -70.59 2.94 -10.38
CA ARG A 4 -69.42 3.72 -10.01
C ARG A 4 -68.22 3.19 -10.80
N THR A 5 -67.61 4.03 -11.63
CA THR A 5 -66.31 3.79 -12.28
C THR A 5 -65.18 3.90 -11.22
N PRO A 6 -64.17 3.04 -11.22
CA PRO A 6 -63.04 3.18 -10.35
C PRO A 6 -62.10 4.30 -10.85
N ASP A 7 -61.55 5.06 -9.87
CA ASP A 7 -60.54 6.07 -10.07
C ASP A 7 -59.22 5.47 -10.60
N PRO A 8 -58.45 6.22 -11.43
CA PRO A 8 -57.15 5.77 -11.86
C PRO A 8 -56.12 5.83 -10.72
N ASP A 9 -55.32 4.79 -10.64
CA ASP A 9 -54.16 4.64 -9.79
C ASP A 9 -53.12 5.78 -9.99
N PRO A 10 -52.65 6.47 -8.92
CA PRO A 10 -51.61 7.49 -9.04
C PRO A 10 -50.22 6.85 -9.13
N GLY A 11 -49.65 6.87 -10.33
CA GLY A 11 -48.26 7.15 -10.56
C GLY A 11 -47.23 6.14 -10.04
N ASP A 12 -46.89 5.22 -10.91
CA ASP A 12 -45.54 4.62 -10.98
C ASP A 12 -44.50 5.74 -11.12
N ASN A 13 -43.89 6.15 -10.01
CA ASN A 13 -42.67 6.96 -9.98
C ASN A 13 -41.52 6.06 -10.43
N GLY A 14 -41.24 6.02 -11.72
CA GLY A 14 -40.04 5.46 -12.29
C GLY A 14 -38.82 5.99 -11.58
N ASP A 15 -38.13 5.11 -10.89
CA ASP A 15 -36.79 5.27 -10.32
C ASP A 15 -35.80 5.46 -11.48
N GLU A 16 -35.72 6.68 -12.00
CA GLU A 16 -34.67 7.12 -12.93
C GLU A 16 -33.37 7.19 -12.14
N ARG A 17 -32.71 6.06 -11.97
CA ARG A 17 -31.30 6.02 -11.58
C ARG A 17 -30.50 6.58 -12.73
N GLU A 18 -30.11 7.85 -12.60
CA GLU A 18 -29.08 8.42 -13.46
C GLU A 18 -27.83 7.53 -13.43
N PRO A 19 -27.28 7.16 -14.59
CA PRO A 19 -26.00 6.46 -14.63
C PRO A 19 -24.91 7.41 -14.11
N LEU A 20 -24.19 6.99 -13.04
CA LEU A 20 -22.98 7.61 -12.52
C LEU A 20 -21.83 7.49 -13.55
N SER A 21 -21.94 8.23 -14.64
CA SER A 21 -20.90 8.35 -15.66
C SER A 21 -20.87 9.76 -16.25
N THR A 22 -20.52 10.73 -15.43
CA THR A 22 -19.88 11.94 -15.95
C THR A 22 -18.44 11.91 -15.55
N PRO A 23 -17.47 11.89 -16.50
CA PRO A 23 -16.09 12.10 -16.17
C PRO A 23 -15.95 13.50 -15.55
N PHE A 24 -15.31 13.58 -14.41
CA PHE A 24 -15.02 14.83 -13.68
C PHE A 24 -14.18 15.73 -14.60
N SER A 25 -14.86 16.54 -15.42
CA SER A 25 -14.24 17.56 -16.27
C SER A 25 -14.20 18.87 -15.51
N GLY A 26 -13.12 19.08 -14.79
CA GLY A 26 -12.83 20.28 -14.04
C GLY A 26 -11.36 20.32 -13.65
N ALA A 27 -10.46 20.38 -14.66
CA ALA A 27 -9.06 20.66 -14.38
C ALA A 27 -8.92 22.17 -14.10
N PRO A 28 -8.37 22.58 -12.93
CA PRO A 28 -7.93 23.95 -12.74
C PRO A 28 -6.71 24.20 -13.66
N SER A 29 -6.83 25.18 -14.55
CA SER A 29 -5.75 25.68 -15.39
C SER A 29 -4.74 26.44 -14.51
N GLY A 30 -3.69 25.74 -14.07
CA GLY A 30 -2.54 26.30 -13.37
C GLY A 30 -1.25 25.80 -13.99
N SER A 31 -0.56 26.68 -14.71
CA SER A 31 0.72 26.40 -15.34
C SER A 31 1.85 26.26 -14.31
N GLY A 32 2.22 25.02 -14.01
CA GLY A 32 3.39 24.65 -13.21
C GLY A 32 3.91 23.29 -13.67
N PRO A 33 5.21 22.95 -13.48
CA PRO A 33 5.85 21.82 -14.15
C PRO A 33 5.45 20.42 -13.64
N ASN A 34 4.34 20.25 -12.92
CA ASN A 34 3.88 18.92 -12.50
C ASN A 34 2.37 18.91 -12.26
N THR A 35 1.58 18.95 -13.34
CA THR A 35 0.12 18.99 -13.30
C THR A 35 -0.55 17.60 -13.30
N ASN A 36 0.06 16.59 -12.69
CA ASN A 36 -0.67 15.35 -12.44
C ASN A 36 -1.52 15.54 -11.17
N PRO A 37 -2.87 15.58 -11.26
CA PRO A 37 -3.75 15.79 -10.10
C PRO A 37 -3.62 14.72 -9.01
N ALA A 38 -2.95 13.60 -9.32
CA ALA A 38 -2.65 12.54 -8.35
C ALA A 38 -1.49 12.88 -7.39
N TRP A 39 -0.76 13.99 -7.63
CA TRP A 39 0.39 14.38 -6.83
C TRP A 39 0.08 15.62 -6.00
N LEU A 40 0.10 15.45 -4.68
CA LEU A 40 0.10 16.57 -3.75
C LEU A 40 1.49 17.24 -3.77
N SER A 41 1.53 18.56 -3.75
CA SER A 41 2.74 19.31 -3.40
C SER A 41 3.19 18.93 -1.97
N GLU A 42 4.42 19.25 -1.60
CA GLU A 42 4.91 18.99 -0.25
C GLU A 42 4.07 19.69 0.83
N VAL A 43 3.60 20.91 0.55
CA VAL A 43 2.75 21.66 1.47
C VAL A 43 1.38 20.99 1.65
N GLU A 44 0.74 20.59 0.55
CA GLU A 44 -0.54 19.87 0.59
C GLU A 44 -0.39 18.50 1.27
N LEU A 45 0.70 17.80 1.02
CA LEU A 45 0.99 16.52 1.66
C LEU A 45 1.20 16.69 3.17
N ALA A 46 1.93 17.71 3.60
CA ALA A 46 2.12 18.02 5.01
C ALA A 46 0.79 18.36 5.70
N GLU A 47 -0.09 19.09 5.01
CA GLU A 47 -1.41 19.43 5.53
C GLU A 47 -2.32 18.18 5.61
N ALA A 48 -2.32 17.33 4.57
CA ALA A 48 -3.07 16.07 4.56
C ALA A 48 -2.63 15.14 5.71
N ARG A 49 -1.32 15.02 5.94
CA ARG A 49 -0.76 14.20 7.04
C ARG A 49 -1.22 14.65 8.43
N ARG A 50 -1.44 15.95 8.62
CA ARG A 50 -1.92 16.49 9.91
C ARG A 50 -3.41 16.26 10.16
N ARG A 51 -4.21 16.04 9.10
CA ARG A 51 -5.68 16.04 9.20
C ARG A 51 -6.33 14.72 8.85
N LEU A 52 -5.65 13.87 8.07
CA LEU A 52 -6.24 12.66 7.52
C LEU A 52 -5.34 11.45 7.76
N PRO A 53 -5.91 10.27 8.06
CA PRO A 53 -5.16 9.03 7.94
C PRO A 53 -4.72 8.84 6.50
N MET A 54 -3.43 8.56 6.31
CA MET A 54 -2.83 8.36 4.99
C MET A 54 -2.89 6.88 4.60
N LEU A 55 -3.42 6.57 3.41
CA LEU A 55 -3.46 5.19 2.91
C LEU A 55 -2.12 4.80 2.28
N TYR A 56 -1.55 3.69 2.77
CA TYR A 56 -0.30 3.09 2.29
C TYR A 56 -0.49 1.65 1.85
N VAL A 57 0.44 1.17 1.05
CA VAL A 57 0.68 -0.25 0.83
C VAL A 57 2.08 -0.60 1.34
N GLU A 58 2.22 -1.80 1.88
CA GLU A 58 3.50 -2.39 2.24
C GLU A 58 3.61 -3.77 1.58
N ALA A 59 4.72 -4.01 0.91
CA ALA A 59 5.01 -5.31 0.32
C ALA A 59 6.19 -5.95 1.04
N LEU A 60 6.00 -7.19 1.47
CA LEU A 60 7.04 -8.11 1.87
C LEU A 60 7.48 -8.89 0.63
N PRO A 61 8.59 -8.48 -0.04
CA PRO A 61 9.05 -9.18 -1.24
C PRO A 61 9.59 -10.55 -0.85
N VAL A 62 9.16 -11.59 -1.57
CA VAL A 62 9.63 -12.96 -1.31
C VAL A 62 10.08 -13.64 -2.60
N ARG A 63 11.03 -14.56 -2.47
CA ARG A 63 11.36 -15.56 -3.49
C ARG A 63 10.67 -16.85 -3.11
N THR A 64 10.15 -17.56 -4.10
CA THR A 64 9.49 -18.85 -3.90
C THR A 64 10.18 -19.93 -4.74
N ASP A 65 10.11 -21.16 -4.28
CA ASP A 65 10.50 -22.33 -5.06
C ASP A 65 9.43 -22.71 -6.09
N GLY A 66 9.66 -23.79 -6.83
CA GLY A 66 8.74 -24.31 -7.85
C GLY A 66 7.41 -24.83 -7.28
N MET A 67 7.28 -25.00 -5.95
CA MET A 67 6.07 -25.42 -5.25
C MET A 67 5.34 -24.23 -4.61
N GLY A 68 5.91 -23.00 -4.72
CA GLY A 68 5.35 -21.78 -4.12
C GLY A 68 5.74 -21.55 -2.67
N ALA A 69 6.61 -22.39 -2.09
CA ALA A 69 7.10 -22.17 -0.72
C ALA A 69 8.10 -21.01 -0.70
N VAL A 70 8.00 -20.13 0.30
CA VAL A 70 8.91 -19.00 0.47
C VAL A 70 10.29 -19.51 0.85
N THR A 71 11.29 -19.12 0.06
CA THR A 71 12.70 -19.48 0.27
C THR A 71 13.55 -18.31 0.72
N GLN A 72 13.20 -17.08 0.33
CA GLN A 72 13.91 -15.87 0.73
C GLN A 72 12.94 -14.70 0.90
N VAL A 73 13.34 -13.76 1.74
CA VAL A 73 12.62 -12.51 2.05
C VAL A 73 13.53 -11.35 1.75
N GLY A 74 13.04 -10.38 0.98
CA GLY A 74 13.77 -9.16 0.63
C GLY A 74 13.59 -8.08 1.68
N ILE A 75 14.68 -7.58 2.23
CA ILE A 75 14.72 -6.48 3.21
C ILE A 75 15.51 -5.34 2.60
N LEU A 76 14.92 -4.15 2.60
CA LEU A 76 15.56 -2.94 2.09
C LEU A 76 16.41 -2.28 3.16
N LEU A 77 17.54 -1.72 2.75
CA LEU A 77 18.33 -0.77 3.52
C LEU A 77 18.10 0.63 2.94
N ARG A 78 17.72 1.59 3.77
CA ARG A 78 17.52 3.00 3.39
C ARG A 78 18.28 3.95 4.30
N ALA A 79 18.65 5.11 3.77
CA ALA A 79 19.07 6.22 4.60
C ALA A 79 17.85 7.06 5.01
N THR A 80 17.73 7.38 6.29
CA THR A 80 16.74 8.36 6.77
C THR A 80 17.14 9.77 6.33
N PRO A 81 16.24 10.76 6.37
CA PRO A 81 16.59 12.16 6.11
C PRO A 81 17.69 12.72 7.04
N LEU A 82 17.91 12.09 8.18
CA LEU A 82 18.98 12.43 9.13
C LEU A 82 20.30 11.71 8.83
N GLY A 83 20.34 10.87 7.78
CA GLY A 83 21.52 10.10 7.39
C GLY A 83 21.73 8.81 8.17
N GLU A 84 20.80 8.43 9.02
CA GLU A 84 20.82 7.14 9.70
C GLU A 84 20.40 6.01 8.76
N MET A 85 21.01 4.85 8.93
CA MET A 85 20.66 3.66 8.15
C MET A 85 19.57 2.88 8.87
N THR A 86 18.50 2.55 8.16
CA THR A 86 17.40 1.75 8.70
C THR A 86 16.99 0.65 7.73
N ARG A 87 16.50 -0.45 8.27
CA ARG A 87 15.91 -1.52 7.47
C ARG A 87 14.39 -1.34 7.38
N THR A 88 13.85 -1.61 6.20
CA THR A 88 12.44 -1.39 5.93
C THR A 88 11.91 -2.37 4.87
N LEU A 89 10.61 -2.31 4.61
CA LEU A 89 9.94 -3.03 3.52
C LEU A 89 9.71 -2.08 2.34
N VAL A 90 9.36 -2.65 1.19
CA VAL A 90 8.79 -1.88 0.10
C VAL A 90 7.50 -1.23 0.59
N SER A 91 7.42 0.07 0.58
CA SER A 91 6.24 0.77 1.10
C SER A 91 6.02 2.11 0.42
N GLY A 92 4.76 2.52 0.39
CA GLY A 92 4.45 3.85 -0.08
C GLY A 92 2.96 4.16 -0.17
N ARG A 93 2.68 5.43 -0.37
CA ARG A 93 1.33 5.96 -0.40
C ARG A 93 0.57 5.51 -1.66
N VAL A 94 -0.70 5.14 -1.50
CA VAL A 94 -1.65 5.01 -2.60
C VAL A 94 -2.06 6.42 -3.05
N ARG A 95 -2.04 6.68 -4.35
CA ARG A 95 -2.38 7.98 -4.92
C ARG A 95 -3.87 8.06 -5.23
N TYR A 96 -4.38 9.27 -5.32
CA TYR A 96 -5.75 9.48 -5.78
C TYR A 96 -5.95 8.90 -7.20
N GLY A 97 -7.00 8.12 -7.39
CA GLY A 97 -7.30 7.47 -8.67
C GLY A 97 -6.42 6.26 -9.02
N GLU A 98 -5.52 5.84 -8.11
CA GLU A 98 -4.66 4.68 -8.29
C GLU A 98 -5.28 3.46 -7.59
N THR A 99 -5.25 2.30 -8.25
CA THR A 99 -5.63 1.07 -7.55
C THR A 99 -4.53 0.62 -6.59
N VAL A 100 -4.91 -0.12 -5.53
CA VAL A 100 -3.95 -0.72 -4.60
C VAL A 100 -2.91 -1.59 -5.33
N ARG A 101 -3.36 -2.33 -6.36
CA ARG A 101 -2.49 -3.16 -7.18
C ARG A 101 -1.46 -2.33 -7.94
N ASP A 102 -1.87 -1.24 -8.56
CA ASP A 102 -0.96 -0.35 -9.31
C ASP A 102 0.03 0.34 -8.36
N ALA A 103 -0.42 0.73 -7.16
CA ALA A 103 0.46 1.25 -6.12
C ALA A 103 1.54 0.24 -5.72
N LEU A 104 1.18 -1.04 -5.53
CA LEU A 104 2.14 -2.11 -5.24
C LEU A 104 3.16 -2.28 -6.37
N PHE A 105 2.72 -2.35 -7.63
CA PHE A 105 3.63 -2.43 -8.79
C PHE A 105 4.58 -1.26 -8.82
N ARG A 106 4.07 -0.04 -8.70
CA ARG A 106 4.87 1.18 -8.73
C ARG A 106 5.91 1.23 -7.61
N HIS A 107 5.54 0.83 -6.38
CA HIS A 107 6.49 0.83 -5.26
C HIS A 107 7.52 -0.29 -5.37
N VAL A 108 7.12 -1.48 -5.84
CA VAL A 108 8.09 -2.57 -6.11
C VAL A 108 9.08 -2.13 -7.19
N GLU A 109 8.62 -1.54 -8.30
CA GLU A 109 9.50 -1.04 -9.35
C GLU A 109 10.44 0.07 -8.86
N ASN A 110 9.91 1.01 -8.08
CA ASN A 110 10.70 2.11 -7.54
C ASN A 110 11.80 1.64 -6.59
N ASP A 111 11.49 0.68 -5.72
CA ASP A 111 12.39 0.24 -4.65
C ASP A 111 13.31 -0.91 -5.07
N LEU A 112 12.84 -1.82 -5.93
CA LEU A 112 13.59 -3.00 -6.36
C LEU A 112 14.08 -2.93 -7.81
N GLY A 113 13.69 -1.89 -8.54
CA GLY A 113 14.10 -1.67 -9.92
C GLY A 113 13.14 -2.27 -10.97
N PRO A 114 13.27 -1.85 -12.24
CA PRO A 114 12.34 -2.19 -13.32
C PRO A 114 12.42 -3.65 -13.78
N MET A 115 13.43 -4.39 -13.35
CA MET A 115 13.57 -5.81 -13.66
C MET A 115 13.06 -6.71 -12.52
N ALA A 116 12.48 -6.12 -11.48
CA ALA A 116 11.76 -6.81 -10.42
C ALA A 116 10.29 -7.00 -10.84
N PHE A 117 9.88 -8.24 -11.07
CA PHE A 117 8.54 -8.56 -11.55
C PHE A 117 7.68 -9.14 -10.42
N PRO A 118 6.80 -8.34 -9.80
CA PRO A 118 5.88 -8.83 -8.78
C PRO A 118 4.78 -9.69 -9.39
N LEU A 119 4.53 -10.83 -8.78
CA LEU A 119 3.46 -11.76 -9.16
C LEU A 119 2.23 -11.46 -8.31
N LEU A 120 1.41 -10.51 -8.77
CA LEU A 120 0.20 -10.08 -8.07
C LEU A 120 -1.05 -10.52 -8.84
N PRO A 121 -2.06 -11.08 -8.15
CA PRO A 121 -3.36 -11.34 -8.75
C PRO A 121 -4.06 -10.03 -9.14
N PRO A 122 -5.10 -10.08 -9.97
CA PRO A 122 -5.88 -8.88 -10.33
C PRO A 122 -6.44 -8.13 -9.11
N GLN A 123 -6.82 -8.86 -8.08
CA GLN A 123 -7.31 -8.32 -6.80
C GLN A 123 -6.46 -8.90 -5.66
N PRO A 124 -5.35 -8.24 -5.29
CA PRO A 124 -4.54 -8.70 -4.18
C PRO A 124 -5.27 -8.50 -2.85
N ALA A 125 -5.20 -9.51 -1.97
CA ALA A 125 -5.72 -9.43 -0.60
C ALA A 125 -4.57 -9.15 0.38
N PRO A 126 -4.69 -8.16 1.27
CA PRO A 126 -3.69 -7.94 2.31
C PRO A 126 -3.74 -9.07 3.34
N PHE A 127 -2.58 -9.47 3.87
CA PHE A 127 -2.55 -10.41 4.99
C PHE A 127 -2.88 -9.72 6.32
N THR A 128 -2.69 -8.41 6.41
CA THR A 128 -3.08 -7.60 7.56
C THR A 128 -3.22 -6.12 7.18
N VAL A 129 -3.86 -5.37 8.07
CA VAL A 129 -3.88 -3.91 8.06
C VAL A 129 -3.05 -3.44 9.26
N ALA A 130 -2.07 -2.57 9.02
CA ALA A 130 -1.23 -1.98 10.05
C ALA A 130 -1.57 -0.49 10.22
N GLU A 131 -1.85 -0.08 11.45
CA GLU A 131 -2.11 1.32 11.78
C GLU A 131 -0.89 1.91 12.46
N TYR A 132 -0.28 2.90 11.80
CA TYR A 132 0.88 3.65 12.29
C TYR A 132 0.41 4.95 12.91
N PHE A 133 0.82 5.22 14.14
CA PHE A 133 0.48 6.45 14.85
C PHE A 133 1.72 7.28 15.18
N PRO A 134 1.59 8.63 15.20
CA PRO A 134 2.69 9.50 15.59
C PRO A 134 2.97 9.49 17.10
N LEU A 135 2.06 8.95 17.91
CA LEU A 135 2.23 8.81 19.34
C LEU A 135 2.59 7.37 19.68
N PRO A 136 3.75 7.12 20.31
CA PRO A 136 4.17 5.78 20.72
C PRO A 136 3.16 5.12 21.66
N GLY A 137 2.96 3.81 21.50
CA GLY A 137 2.10 3.01 22.38
C GLY A 137 0.61 2.96 21.99
N MET A 138 0.19 3.64 20.93
CA MET A 138 -1.19 3.52 20.42
C MET A 138 -1.40 2.23 19.62
N SER A 139 -0.36 1.72 18.98
CA SER A 139 -0.35 0.42 18.30
C SER A 139 1.04 -0.20 18.37
N ALA A 140 1.21 -1.38 17.78
CA ALA A 140 2.52 -2.01 17.59
C ALA A 140 3.36 -1.30 16.51
N PHE A 141 2.74 -0.39 15.73
CA PHE A 141 3.37 0.31 14.63
C PHE A 141 3.44 1.81 14.89
N HIS A 142 4.54 2.43 14.48
CA HIS A 142 4.82 3.83 14.75
C HIS A 142 5.38 4.55 13.51
N ASP A 143 4.87 5.75 13.24
CA ASP A 143 5.43 6.71 12.27
C ASP A 143 5.23 8.12 12.85
N ASP A 144 6.30 8.76 13.31
CA ASP A 144 6.29 10.07 13.95
C ASP A 144 5.78 11.21 13.05
N ARG A 145 5.72 10.97 11.74
CA ARG A 145 5.31 11.96 10.75
C ARG A 145 3.80 12.03 10.53
N GLN A 146 3.04 10.94 10.83
CA GLN A 146 1.66 10.85 10.38
C GLN A 146 0.89 9.69 11.03
N HIS A 147 -0.45 9.81 11.03
CA HIS A 147 -1.32 8.64 11.12
C HIS A 147 -1.44 7.98 9.75
N ALA A 148 -1.05 6.72 9.63
CA ALA A 148 -1.18 5.97 8.39
C ALA A 148 -1.89 4.64 8.60
N VAL A 149 -2.70 4.25 7.61
CA VAL A 149 -3.31 2.93 7.51
C VAL A 149 -2.64 2.22 6.33
N SER A 150 -1.91 1.16 6.60
CA SER A 150 -1.16 0.42 5.61
C SER A 150 -1.77 -0.96 5.36
N LEU A 151 -2.02 -1.26 4.09
CA LEU A 151 -2.41 -2.59 3.63
C LEU A 151 -1.13 -3.38 3.34
N ALA A 152 -0.90 -4.48 4.08
CA ALA A 152 0.34 -5.24 3.98
C ALA A 152 0.15 -6.54 3.18
N TYR A 153 1.08 -6.80 2.25
CA TYR A 153 1.02 -7.91 1.28
C TYR A 153 2.30 -8.72 1.28
N VAL A 154 2.18 -10.06 1.19
CA VAL A 154 3.30 -10.90 0.76
C VAL A 154 3.31 -10.90 -0.76
N VAL A 155 4.43 -10.49 -1.36
CA VAL A 155 4.55 -10.29 -2.80
C VAL A 155 5.68 -11.16 -3.36
N PRO A 156 5.35 -12.28 -4.03
CA PRO A 156 6.37 -13.01 -4.76
C PRO A 156 6.95 -12.14 -5.88
N VAL A 157 8.28 -12.07 -5.96
CA VAL A 157 9.00 -11.26 -6.94
C VAL A 157 9.99 -12.14 -7.70
N THR A 158 9.97 -12.05 -9.03
CA THR A 158 10.95 -12.68 -9.92
C THR A 158 11.84 -11.64 -10.58
N GLY A 159 12.81 -12.07 -11.36
CA GLY A 159 13.74 -11.16 -12.05
C GLY A 159 14.86 -10.64 -11.14
N THR A 160 15.59 -9.66 -11.65
CA THR A 160 16.73 -9.05 -10.96
C THR A 160 16.26 -7.85 -10.16
N CYS A 161 16.61 -7.83 -8.88
CA CYS A 161 16.30 -6.70 -8.00
C CYS A 161 17.55 -5.84 -7.84
N GLU A 162 17.50 -4.64 -8.39
CA GLU A 162 18.53 -3.62 -8.28
C GLU A 162 17.89 -2.38 -7.63
N PRO A 163 18.15 -2.14 -6.34
CA PRO A 163 17.59 -1.01 -5.60
C PRO A 163 17.82 0.32 -6.31
N ARG A 164 16.82 1.20 -6.23
CA ARG A 164 16.84 2.54 -6.81
C ARG A 164 16.28 3.57 -5.85
N GLN A 165 16.45 4.83 -6.19
CA GLN A 165 15.98 5.98 -5.42
C GLN A 165 16.59 5.97 -4.00
N ASP A 166 15.73 5.88 -2.97
CA ASP A 166 16.15 5.94 -1.57
C ASP A 166 16.59 4.58 -1.01
N ALA A 167 16.32 3.47 -1.74
CA ALA A 167 16.79 2.14 -1.36
C ALA A 167 18.24 1.95 -1.81
N LEU A 168 19.12 1.72 -0.85
CA LEU A 168 20.57 1.55 -1.09
C LEU A 168 20.92 0.10 -1.40
N GLU A 169 20.21 -0.84 -0.78
CA GLU A 169 20.46 -2.27 -0.89
C GLU A 169 19.16 -3.05 -0.67
N VAL A 170 19.05 -4.23 -1.30
CA VAL A 170 18.11 -5.29 -0.93
C VAL A 170 18.90 -6.51 -0.47
N THR A 171 18.70 -6.92 0.78
CA THR A 171 19.28 -8.15 1.34
C THR A 171 18.21 -9.25 1.29
N TRP A 172 18.58 -10.41 0.72
CA TRP A 172 17.71 -11.59 0.69
C TRP A 172 18.08 -12.54 1.82
N LEU A 173 17.17 -12.75 2.77
CA LEU A 173 17.35 -13.55 3.97
C LEU A 173 16.45 -14.78 3.91
N SER A 174 16.81 -15.85 4.62
CA SER A 174 15.88 -16.96 4.89
C SER A 174 14.68 -16.47 5.70
N PRO A 175 13.52 -17.17 5.67
CA PRO A 175 12.37 -16.81 6.50
C PRO A 175 12.70 -16.71 8.00
N GLU A 176 13.55 -17.62 8.52
CA GLU A 176 13.98 -17.65 9.90
C GLU A 176 14.84 -16.44 10.28
N GLU A 177 15.80 -16.07 9.42
CA GLU A 177 16.62 -14.87 9.62
C GLU A 177 15.78 -13.60 9.56
N ALA A 178 14.84 -13.52 8.59
CA ALA A 178 13.95 -12.38 8.43
C ALA A 178 12.98 -12.22 9.61
N ALA A 179 12.60 -13.30 10.28
CA ALA A 179 11.73 -13.28 11.46
C ALA A 179 12.48 -13.09 12.79
N SER A 180 13.82 -13.00 12.74
CA SER A 180 14.64 -12.91 13.95
C SER A 180 14.40 -11.61 14.75
N GLU A 181 14.61 -11.68 16.06
CA GLU A 181 14.54 -10.50 16.92
C GLU A 181 15.65 -9.49 16.61
N ALA A 182 16.82 -9.98 16.20
CA ALA A 182 17.93 -9.13 15.80
C ALA A 182 17.54 -8.23 14.60
N LEU A 183 16.97 -8.81 13.55
CA LEU A 183 16.48 -8.02 12.42
C LEU A 183 15.33 -7.10 12.84
N SER A 184 14.40 -7.60 13.66
CA SER A 184 13.26 -6.80 14.12
C SER A 184 13.69 -5.52 14.85
N ALA A 185 14.80 -5.56 15.59
CA ALA A 185 15.36 -4.41 16.28
C ALA A 185 15.97 -3.35 15.32
N GLU A 186 16.37 -3.76 14.11
CA GLU A 186 16.88 -2.87 13.06
C GLU A 186 15.77 -2.29 12.16
N MET A 187 14.54 -2.83 12.26
CA MET A 187 13.41 -2.43 11.43
C MET A 187 12.70 -1.20 11.99
N GLU A 188 12.53 -0.20 11.15
CA GLU A 188 11.80 1.00 11.56
C GLU A 188 10.29 0.72 11.78
N GLY A 189 9.68 1.43 12.73
CA GLY A 189 8.24 1.55 12.88
C GLY A 189 7.50 0.25 13.22
N GLY A 190 8.18 -0.79 13.73
CA GLY A 190 7.54 -2.07 14.10
C GLY A 190 7.41 -3.07 12.94
N ARG A 191 8.03 -2.82 11.79
CA ARG A 191 7.93 -3.68 10.58
C ARG A 191 8.45 -5.09 10.77
N GLY A 192 9.30 -5.36 11.77
CA GLY A 192 9.66 -6.72 12.15
C GLY A 192 8.45 -7.58 12.52
N THR A 193 7.43 -6.97 13.15
CA THR A 193 6.15 -7.64 13.43
C THR A 193 5.38 -7.95 12.14
N LEU A 194 5.38 -7.04 11.15
CA LEU A 194 4.76 -7.30 9.84
C LEU A 194 5.41 -8.47 9.12
N ILE A 195 6.74 -8.58 9.16
CA ILE A 195 7.46 -9.71 8.54
C ILE A 195 6.97 -11.02 9.14
N ARG A 196 6.93 -11.13 10.48
CA ARG A 196 6.46 -12.36 11.15
C ARG A 196 5.02 -12.69 10.81
N LEU A 197 4.12 -11.70 10.80
CA LEU A 197 2.71 -11.90 10.41
C LEU A 197 2.59 -12.34 8.95
N GLY A 198 3.34 -11.71 8.05
CA GLY A 198 3.34 -12.05 6.62
C GLY A 198 3.83 -13.47 6.38
N LEU A 199 4.96 -13.86 6.99
CA LEU A 199 5.52 -15.21 6.87
C LEU A 199 4.60 -16.27 7.48
N ALA A 200 3.98 -15.98 8.62
CA ALA A 200 2.99 -16.87 9.24
C ALA A 200 1.75 -17.05 8.33
N SER A 201 1.29 -16.00 7.67
CA SER A 201 0.11 -16.04 6.79
C SER A 201 0.28 -16.95 5.57
N VAL A 202 1.52 -17.17 5.14
CA VAL A 202 1.87 -18.05 4.01
C VAL A 202 2.50 -19.39 4.45
N GLY A 203 2.48 -19.68 5.77
CA GLY A 203 3.01 -20.93 6.33
C GLY A 203 4.53 -21.06 6.27
N ALA A 204 5.26 -19.96 6.12
CA ALA A 204 6.72 -19.93 6.07
C ALA A 204 7.38 -19.88 7.46
N LEU A 205 6.62 -19.66 8.52
CA LEU A 205 7.01 -19.81 9.92
C LEU A 205 6.12 -20.88 10.57
N ARG A 206 6.72 -21.72 11.40
CA ARG A 206 6.06 -22.78 12.18
C ARG A 206 5.97 -22.40 13.64
#